data_92e9e075b3dbc5793be98513d232b4ac
#
_entry.id   92e9e075b3dbc5793be98513d232b4ac
#
_cell.length_a   1.000
_cell.length_b   1.000
_cell.length_c   1.000
_cell.angle_alpha   90.00
_cell.angle_beta   90.00
_cell.angle_gamma   90.00
#
_symmetry.space_group_name_H-M   'P 1'
#
loop_
_entity.id
_entity.type
_entity.pdbx_description
1 polymer ?
#
loop_
_entity_poly.entity_id
_entity_poly.type
_entity_poly.pdbx_seq_one_letter_code
_entity_poly.pdbx_strand_id
1 'polypeptide(L)'
;MKQVRFEFEELPYETLSQFGLTREMIEDLPMHILEELSNGRHSPVLPIKVNDDNGNTVTDRSRFAFVRKENGEADVVFYPVLKKSTLEKYSEDQQKQLRSGKVILADTVTADGRKTKAFVQIDTETNQVMSVPTQVIARNLQVTAEELKLSNAEIKVMQQGEPLTFVMQDEPVTCLLYTSDAAD
;
A
#
# COMPACT_ATOMS: atom_id res chain seq x y z
N MET A 1 10.53 17.92 -11.13
CA MET A 1 11.20 16.79 -10.45
C MET A 1 10.22 16.29 -9.40
N LYS A 2 9.75 15.03 -9.47
CA LYS A 2 8.97 14.45 -8.36
C LYS A 2 9.84 14.47 -7.11
N GLN A 3 9.35 15.08 -6.04
CA GLN A 3 10.07 15.09 -4.77
C GLN A 3 10.00 13.66 -4.21
N VAL A 4 11.16 13.02 -4.05
CA VAL A 4 11.26 11.69 -3.44
C VAL A 4 10.86 11.81 -1.98
N ARG A 5 10.01 10.90 -1.51
CA ARG A 5 9.49 10.94 -0.12
C ARG A 5 10.54 10.47 0.89
N PHE A 6 11.38 9.52 0.50
CA PHE A 6 12.46 8.96 1.33
C PHE A 6 13.76 8.90 0.54
N GLU A 7 14.80 9.51 1.08
CA GLU A 7 16.17 9.37 0.53
C GLU A 7 16.80 8.06 1.04
N PHE A 8 17.68 7.46 0.24
CA PHE A 8 18.29 6.17 0.59
C PHE A 8 19.13 6.22 1.87
N GLU A 9 19.75 7.35 2.15
CA GLU A 9 20.60 7.56 3.32
C GLU A 9 19.83 7.61 4.63
N GLU A 10 18.55 7.95 4.59
CA GLU A 10 17.69 8.07 5.78
C GLU A 10 16.89 6.79 6.10
N LEU A 11 17.00 5.74 5.26
CA LEU A 11 16.24 4.52 5.45
C LEU A 11 16.64 3.80 6.74
N PRO A 12 15.69 3.14 7.42
CA PRO A 12 15.92 2.52 8.73
C PRO A 12 16.64 1.16 8.59
N TYR A 13 17.88 1.16 8.07
CA TYR A 13 18.67 -0.04 7.82
C TYR A 13 18.93 -0.89 9.06
N GLU A 14 19.06 -0.27 10.23
CA GLU A 14 19.23 -1.01 11.49
C GLU A 14 17.99 -1.86 11.80
N THR A 15 16.80 -1.29 11.63
CA THR A 15 15.53 -2.02 11.81
C THR A 15 15.38 -3.11 10.77
N LEU A 16 15.63 -2.80 9.49
CA LEU A 16 15.56 -3.78 8.40
C LEU A 16 16.50 -4.96 8.64
N SER A 17 17.72 -4.73 9.12
CA SER A 17 18.72 -5.75 9.42
C SER A 17 18.26 -6.73 10.51
N GLN A 18 17.48 -6.27 11.51
CA GLN A 18 16.90 -7.13 12.53
C GLN A 18 15.95 -8.18 11.93
N PHE A 19 15.32 -7.86 10.80
CA PHE A 19 14.48 -8.78 10.02
C PHE A 19 15.24 -9.49 8.89
N GLY A 20 16.58 -9.40 8.89
CA GLY A 20 17.43 -10.08 7.91
C GLY A 20 17.48 -9.40 6.55
N LEU A 21 16.95 -8.18 6.42
CA LEU A 21 17.03 -7.36 5.21
C LEU A 21 18.25 -6.44 5.32
N THR A 22 19.37 -6.85 4.75
CA THR A 22 20.60 -6.05 4.77
C THR A 22 20.51 -4.87 3.81
N ARG A 23 21.36 -3.87 4.03
CA ARG A 23 21.48 -2.71 3.13
C ARG A 23 21.75 -3.15 1.68
N GLU A 24 22.67 -4.07 1.49
CA GLU A 24 23.02 -4.61 0.16
C GLU A 24 21.79 -5.25 -0.51
N MET A 25 20.99 -6.04 0.23
CA MET A 25 19.78 -6.65 -0.31
C MET A 25 18.75 -5.61 -0.75
N ILE A 26 18.65 -4.49 -0.05
CA ILE A 26 17.74 -3.40 -0.43
C ILE A 26 18.29 -2.68 -1.67
N GLU A 27 19.57 -2.34 -1.70
CA GLU A 27 20.22 -1.64 -2.80
C GLU A 27 20.28 -2.48 -4.10
N ASP A 28 20.28 -3.80 -3.98
CA ASP A 28 20.23 -4.75 -5.11
C ASP A 28 18.82 -4.95 -5.71
N LEU A 29 17.78 -4.35 -5.12
CA LEU A 29 16.44 -4.42 -5.68
C LEU A 29 16.37 -3.72 -7.06
N PRO A 30 15.52 -4.19 -7.98
CA PRO A 30 15.31 -3.51 -9.26
C PRO A 30 14.97 -2.04 -9.08
N MET A 31 15.50 -1.16 -9.96
CA MET A 31 15.37 0.29 -9.86
C MET A 31 13.92 0.76 -9.68
N HIS A 32 12.97 0.15 -10.42
CA HIS A 32 11.56 0.51 -10.30
C HIS A 32 10.98 0.20 -8.90
N ILE A 33 11.45 -0.87 -8.23
CA ILE A 33 11.05 -1.21 -6.85
C ILE A 33 11.65 -0.19 -5.88
N LEU A 34 12.90 0.20 -6.09
CA LEU A 34 13.55 1.23 -5.27
C LEU A 34 12.82 2.58 -5.38
N GLU A 35 12.40 2.96 -6.58
CA GLU A 35 11.59 4.15 -6.82
C GLU A 35 10.23 4.08 -6.11
N GLU A 36 9.56 2.93 -6.15
CA GLU A 36 8.31 2.71 -5.44
C GLU A 36 8.49 2.82 -3.92
N LEU A 37 9.50 2.16 -3.36
CA LEU A 37 9.82 2.23 -1.93
C LEU A 37 10.17 3.66 -1.50
N SER A 38 10.97 4.40 -2.30
CA SER A 38 11.31 5.79 -2.04
C SER A 38 10.11 6.73 -2.07
N ASN A 39 9.02 6.35 -2.73
CA ASN A 39 7.75 7.05 -2.71
C ASN A 39 6.78 6.54 -1.61
N GLY A 40 7.23 5.66 -0.72
CA GLY A 40 6.44 5.10 0.38
C GLY A 40 5.48 3.98 -0.03
N ARG A 41 5.67 3.37 -1.20
CA ARG A 41 4.90 2.21 -1.65
C ARG A 41 5.43 0.92 -1.04
N HIS A 42 4.65 -0.15 -1.16
CA HIS A 42 5.01 -1.46 -0.64
C HIS A 42 6.09 -2.15 -1.49
N SER A 43 6.98 -2.87 -0.82
CA SER A 43 7.91 -3.81 -1.47
C SER A 43 7.14 -4.99 -2.10
N PRO A 44 7.77 -5.77 -3.01
CA PRO A 44 7.33 -7.13 -3.27
C PRO A 44 7.38 -7.97 -1.98
N VAL A 45 6.74 -9.15 -2.01
CA VAL A 45 6.80 -10.09 -0.87
C VAL A 45 8.20 -10.70 -0.80
N LEU A 46 8.92 -10.38 0.28
CA LEU A 46 10.30 -10.83 0.54
C LEU A 46 10.36 -11.77 1.74
N PRO A 47 11.34 -12.68 1.79
CA PRO A 47 11.62 -13.46 2.99
C PRO A 47 12.22 -12.55 4.06
N ILE A 48 11.70 -12.66 5.28
CA ILE A 48 12.20 -11.96 6.46
C ILE A 48 12.52 -12.95 7.57
N LYS A 49 13.38 -12.56 8.50
CA LYS A 49 13.68 -13.32 9.70
C LYS A 49 12.89 -12.76 10.88
N VAL A 50 12.15 -13.60 11.55
CA VAL A 50 11.37 -13.25 12.75
C VAL A 50 11.66 -14.27 13.85
N ASN A 51 11.42 -13.89 15.10
CA ASN A 51 11.49 -14.85 16.19
C ASN A 51 10.10 -15.44 16.45
N ASP A 52 10.04 -16.77 16.60
CA ASP A 52 8.82 -17.47 17.00
C ASP A 52 8.56 -17.30 18.51
N ASP A 53 7.41 -17.81 18.98
CA ASP A 53 7.02 -17.75 20.40
C ASP A 53 8.01 -18.45 21.35
N ASN A 54 8.88 -19.30 20.82
CA ASN A 54 9.93 -20.01 21.57
C ASN A 54 11.29 -19.30 21.49
N GLY A 55 11.38 -18.17 20.79
CA GLY A 55 12.60 -17.38 20.60
C GLY A 55 13.53 -17.92 19.51
N ASN A 56 13.10 -18.89 18.70
CA ASN A 56 13.87 -19.35 17.56
C ASN A 56 13.68 -18.44 16.36
N THR A 57 14.76 -18.16 15.64
CA THR A 57 14.68 -17.41 14.39
C THR A 57 14.11 -18.27 13.28
N VAL A 58 12.99 -17.88 12.73
CA VAL A 58 12.33 -18.54 11.59
C VAL A 58 12.25 -17.61 10.40
N THR A 59 12.13 -18.18 9.21
CA THR A 59 11.89 -17.41 8.00
C THR A 59 10.39 -17.29 7.75
N ASP A 60 9.91 -16.06 7.62
CA ASP A 60 8.55 -15.72 7.23
C ASP A 60 8.59 -14.88 5.95
N ARG A 61 7.44 -14.53 5.41
CA ARG A 61 7.30 -13.71 4.20
C ARG A 61 6.48 -12.48 4.50
N SER A 62 6.97 -11.33 4.06
CA SER A 62 6.32 -10.05 4.31
C SER A 62 6.56 -9.08 3.16
N ARG A 63 5.62 -8.16 2.96
CA ARG A 63 5.91 -6.86 2.35
C ARG A 63 6.31 -5.89 3.42
N PHE A 64 6.94 -4.81 3.04
CA PHE A 64 7.17 -3.66 3.91
C PHE A 64 7.00 -2.35 3.13
N ALA A 65 6.77 -1.27 3.85
CA ALA A 65 6.76 0.09 3.32
C ALA A 65 7.47 1.02 4.30
N PHE A 66 8.06 2.09 3.78
CA PHE A 66 8.62 3.13 4.62
C PHE A 66 7.55 4.14 5.02
N VAL A 67 7.59 4.56 6.26
CA VAL A 67 6.67 5.54 6.86
C VAL A 67 7.46 6.63 7.56
N ARG A 68 6.87 7.81 7.76
CA ARG A 68 7.44 8.87 8.60
C ARG A 68 6.88 8.77 10.01
N LYS A 69 7.74 8.79 11.03
CA LYS A 69 7.34 9.00 12.42
C LYS A 69 6.91 10.44 12.65
N GLU A 70 6.27 10.71 13.77
CA GLU A 70 5.88 12.08 14.19
C GLU A 70 7.09 13.04 14.28
N ASN A 71 8.27 12.52 14.62
CA ASN A 71 9.51 13.28 14.66
C ASN A 71 10.17 13.51 13.28
N GLY A 72 9.57 13.01 12.20
CA GLY A 72 10.06 13.13 10.84
C GLY A 72 11.09 12.08 10.41
N GLU A 73 11.51 11.17 11.29
CA GLU A 73 12.41 10.08 10.93
C GLU A 73 11.72 9.01 10.08
N ALA A 74 12.50 8.38 9.19
CA ALA A 74 12.02 7.22 8.45
C ALA A 74 11.91 5.99 9.36
N ASP A 75 10.84 5.21 9.18
CA ASP A 75 10.62 3.93 9.84
C ASP A 75 10.09 2.92 8.82
N VAL A 76 9.94 1.67 9.23
CA VAL A 76 9.44 0.59 8.37
C VAL A 76 8.26 -0.11 9.02
N VAL A 77 7.23 -0.35 8.22
CA VAL A 77 6.07 -1.17 8.62
C VAL A 77 6.07 -2.45 7.80
N PHE A 78 5.92 -3.58 8.48
CA PHE A 78 5.86 -4.89 7.85
C PHE A 78 4.41 -5.38 7.73
N TYR A 79 4.11 -6.01 6.58
CA TYR A 79 2.83 -6.62 6.25
C TYR A 79 3.06 -8.11 5.99
N PRO A 80 3.07 -8.95 7.04
CA PRO A 80 3.33 -10.39 6.91
C PRO A 80 2.25 -11.08 6.08
N VAL A 81 2.62 -12.14 5.39
CA VAL A 81 1.67 -12.97 4.65
C VAL A 81 0.81 -13.74 5.63
N LEU A 82 -0.48 -13.46 5.64
CA LEU A 82 -1.46 -14.13 6.49
C LEU A 82 -1.98 -15.40 5.83
N LYS A 83 -2.27 -16.43 6.62
CA LYS A 83 -2.94 -17.64 6.14
C LYS A 83 -4.36 -17.34 5.66
N LYS A 84 -5.01 -16.34 6.26
CA LYS A 84 -6.39 -15.94 5.98
C LYS A 84 -6.60 -14.48 6.37
N SER A 85 -7.36 -13.75 5.56
CA SER A 85 -7.75 -12.37 5.86
C SER A 85 -8.71 -12.28 7.05
N THR A 86 -8.52 -11.29 7.91
CA THR A 86 -9.38 -10.98 9.08
C THR A 86 -10.54 -10.10 8.63
N LEU A 87 -11.73 -10.68 8.47
CA LEU A 87 -12.89 -10.00 7.88
C LEU A 87 -14.09 -9.87 8.83
N GLU A 88 -13.95 -10.22 10.09
CA GLU A 88 -15.04 -10.30 11.08
C GLU A 88 -15.79 -8.97 11.29
N LYS A 89 -15.11 -7.84 11.05
CA LYS A 89 -15.70 -6.49 11.17
C LYS A 89 -16.61 -6.09 10.00
N TYR A 90 -16.63 -6.88 8.93
CA TYR A 90 -17.43 -6.60 7.73
C TYR A 90 -18.66 -7.49 7.67
N SER A 91 -19.75 -6.98 7.07
CA SER A 91 -20.97 -7.78 6.85
C SER A 91 -20.69 -8.97 5.92
N GLU A 92 -21.55 -9.98 5.93
CA GLU A 92 -21.40 -11.18 5.09
C GLU A 92 -21.30 -10.83 3.59
N ASP A 93 -22.12 -9.89 3.13
CA ASP A 93 -22.09 -9.43 1.73
C ASP A 93 -20.77 -8.71 1.39
N GLN A 94 -20.27 -7.88 2.30
CA GLN A 94 -18.98 -7.22 2.16
C GLN A 94 -17.82 -8.23 2.15
N GLN A 95 -17.84 -9.22 3.05
CA GLN A 95 -16.85 -10.29 3.08
C GLN A 95 -16.83 -11.08 1.77
N LYS A 96 -18.01 -11.38 1.20
CA LYS A 96 -18.13 -12.07 -0.09
C LYS A 96 -17.52 -11.25 -1.23
N GLN A 97 -17.79 -9.95 -1.26
CA GLN A 97 -17.22 -9.04 -2.25
C GLN A 97 -15.69 -8.96 -2.11
N LEU A 98 -15.17 -8.77 -0.89
CA LEU A 98 -13.74 -8.74 -0.62
C LEU A 98 -13.04 -10.03 -1.05
N ARG A 99 -13.61 -11.21 -0.71
CA ARG A 99 -13.05 -12.50 -1.13
C ARG A 99 -13.10 -12.74 -2.63
N SER A 100 -13.99 -12.05 -3.36
CA SER A 100 -14.02 -12.07 -4.83
C SER A 100 -13.04 -11.09 -5.48
N GLY A 101 -12.18 -10.42 -4.68
CA GLY A 101 -11.20 -9.45 -5.16
C GLY A 101 -11.77 -8.06 -5.44
N LYS A 102 -13.02 -7.80 -5.04
CA LYS A 102 -13.64 -6.48 -5.25
C LYS A 102 -13.23 -5.51 -4.16
N VAL A 103 -13.09 -4.25 -4.55
CA VAL A 103 -12.99 -3.12 -3.63
C VAL A 103 -14.37 -2.81 -3.09
N ILE A 104 -14.49 -2.61 -1.78
CA ILE A 104 -15.73 -2.16 -1.14
C ILE A 104 -15.54 -0.79 -0.50
N LEU A 105 -16.65 -0.07 -0.32
CA LEU A 105 -16.69 1.15 0.48
C LEU A 105 -17.25 0.80 1.86
N ALA A 106 -16.46 1.01 2.91
CA ALA A 106 -16.85 0.70 4.29
C ALA A 106 -16.62 1.89 5.23
N ASP A 107 -17.38 1.93 6.32
CA ASP A 107 -17.14 2.90 7.37
C ASP A 107 -15.87 2.54 8.16
N THR A 108 -15.05 3.53 8.45
CA THR A 108 -13.82 3.39 9.23
C THR A 108 -13.66 4.56 10.20
N VAL A 109 -12.69 4.45 11.09
CA VAL A 109 -12.32 5.52 12.01
C VAL A 109 -10.86 5.87 11.75
N THR A 110 -10.60 7.15 11.51
CA THR A 110 -9.23 7.68 11.33
C THR A 110 -8.45 7.66 12.63
N ALA A 111 -7.13 7.80 12.58
CA ALA A 111 -6.26 7.81 13.76
C ALA A 111 -6.66 8.87 14.79
N ASP A 112 -7.24 10.00 14.37
CA ASP A 112 -7.76 11.06 15.23
C ASP A 112 -9.21 10.82 15.71
N GLY A 113 -9.75 9.61 15.51
CA GLY A 113 -11.07 9.19 16.01
C GLY A 113 -12.25 9.65 15.18
N ARG A 114 -12.06 10.30 14.02
CA ARG A 114 -13.16 10.73 13.15
C ARG A 114 -13.71 9.58 12.31
N LYS A 115 -15.04 9.48 12.25
CA LYS A 115 -15.71 8.54 11.36
C LYS A 115 -15.58 9.02 9.90
N THR A 116 -15.15 8.15 9.03
CA THR A 116 -15.04 8.39 7.59
C THR A 116 -15.34 7.13 6.81
N LYS A 117 -15.42 7.25 5.49
CA LYS A 117 -15.49 6.07 4.61
C LYS A 117 -14.11 5.77 4.05
N ALA A 118 -13.85 4.49 3.83
CA ALA A 118 -12.63 4.03 3.21
C ALA A 118 -12.93 3.01 2.11
N PHE A 119 -12.11 3.02 1.09
CA PHE A 119 -12.00 1.90 0.16
C PHE A 119 -11.23 0.78 0.85
N VAL A 120 -11.78 -0.43 0.77
CA VAL A 120 -11.21 -1.62 1.41
C VAL A 120 -11.04 -2.71 0.36
N GLN A 121 -9.89 -3.35 0.38
CA GLN A 121 -9.54 -4.47 -0.50
C GLN A 121 -8.67 -5.48 0.25
N ILE A 122 -8.65 -6.72 -0.21
CA ILE A 122 -7.66 -7.71 0.23
C ILE A 122 -6.47 -7.66 -0.72
N ASP A 123 -5.27 -7.50 -0.19
CA ASP A 123 -4.05 -7.77 -0.93
C ASP A 123 -3.91 -9.28 -1.14
N THR A 124 -3.99 -9.72 -2.38
CA THR A 124 -4.00 -11.14 -2.74
C THR A 124 -2.69 -11.86 -2.47
N GLU A 125 -1.58 -11.16 -2.34
CA GLU A 125 -0.28 -11.76 -2.05
C GLU A 125 -0.01 -11.96 -0.57
N THR A 126 -0.56 -11.06 0.28
CA THR A 126 -0.36 -11.11 1.73
C THR A 126 -1.59 -11.53 2.51
N ASN A 127 -2.77 -11.57 1.89
CA ASN A 127 -4.08 -11.68 2.55
C ASN A 127 -4.36 -10.56 3.59
N GLN A 128 -3.60 -9.48 3.56
CA GLN A 128 -3.85 -8.31 4.39
C GLN A 128 -5.08 -7.55 3.90
N VAL A 129 -5.84 -7.01 4.83
CA VAL A 129 -6.97 -6.14 4.50
C VAL A 129 -6.45 -4.70 4.47
N MET A 130 -6.35 -4.16 3.28
CA MET A 130 -5.91 -2.79 3.03
C MET A 130 -7.11 -1.85 3.08
N SER A 131 -6.94 -0.69 3.70
CA SER A 131 -8.02 0.29 3.87
C SER A 131 -7.49 1.70 3.67
N VAL A 132 -8.11 2.45 2.75
CA VAL A 132 -7.70 3.82 2.42
C VAL A 132 -8.87 4.77 2.57
N PRO A 133 -8.77 5.78 3.43
CA PRO A 133 -9.80 6.81 3.54
C PRO A 133 -10.10 7.48 2.19
N THR A 134 -11.38 7.69 1.89
CA THR A 134 -11.81 8.30 0.62
C THR A 134 -11.23 9.69 0.39
N GLN A 135 -10.92 10.42 1.46
CA GLN A 135 -10.30 11.75 1.39
C GLN A 135 -8.88 11.70 0.84
N VAL A 136 -8.10 10.66 1.20
CA VAL A 136 -6.75 10.44 0.67
C VAL A 136 -6.80 10.14 -0.82
N ILE A 137 -7.70 9.23 -1.20
CA ILE A 137 -7.94 8.90 -2.61
C ILE A 137 -8.35 10.14 -3.42
N ALA A 138 -9.27 10.96 -2.91
CA ALA A 138 -9.71 12.16 -3.60
C ALA A 138 -8.56 13.16 -3.84
N ARG A 139 -7.69 13.34 -2.85
CA ARG A 139 -6.51 14.21 -2.96
C ARG A 139 -5.51 13.66 -3.99
N ASN A 140 -5.18 12.37 -3.91
CA ASN A 140 -4.23 11.75 -4.83
C ASN A 140 -4.80 11.72 -6.26
N LEU A 141 -6.09 11.44 -6.41
CA LEU A 141 -6.76 11.45 -7.69
C LEU A 141 -6.75 12.84 -8.35
N GLN A 142 -6.88 13.91 -7.56
CA GLN A 142 -6.81 15.28 -8.11
C GLN A 142 -5.43 15.55 -8.72
N VAL A 143 -4.35 15.15 -8.05
CA VAL A 143 -2.97 15.29 -8.57
C VAL A 143 -2.80 14.47 -9.86
N THR A 144 -3.22 13.21 -9.83
CA THR A 144 -3.13 12.30 -10.99
C THR A 144 -4.00 12.80 -12.15
N ALA A 145 -5.20 13.34 -11.86
CA ALA A 145 -6.10 13.90 -12.86
C ALA A 145 -5.49 15.10 -13.59
N GLU A 146 -4.76 15.96 -12.88
CA GLU A 146 -4.03 17.07 -13.48
C GLU A 146 -2.87 16.58 -14.37
N GLU A 147 -2.10 15.59 -13.89
CA GLU A 147 -0.99 14.99 -14.65
C GLU A 147 -1.46 14.29 -15.92
N LEU A 148 -2.55 13.51 -15.83
CA LEU A 148 -3.11 12.71 -16.94
C LEU A 148 -4.17 13.46 -17.77
N LYS A 149 -4.51 14.69 -17.38
CA LYS A 149 -5.56 15.52 -18.03
C LYS A 149 -6.92 14.82 -18.09
N LEU A 150 -7.30 14.14 -17.01
CA LEU A 150 -8.57 13.42 -16.94
C LEU A 150 -9.76 14.37 -16.95
N SER A 151 -10.82 13.99 -17.63
CA SER A 151 -12.10 14.68 -17.60
C SER A 151 -12.83 14.45 -16.27
N ASN A 152 -13.77 15.34 -15.94
CA ASN A 152 -14.63 15.19 -14.74
C ASN A 152 -15.44 13.88 -14.73
N ALA A 153 -15.76 13.32 -15.90
CA ALA A 153 -16.47 12.05 -16.01
C ALA A 153 -15.54 10.87 -15.63
N GLU A 154 -14.30 10.87 -16.13
CA GLU A 154 -13.28 9.88 -15.82
C GLU A 154 -12.88 9.92 -14.33
N ILE A 155 -12.74 11.11 -13.77
CA ILE A 155 -12.51 11.30 -12.32
C ILE A 155 -13.63 10.65 -11.49
N LYS A 156 -14.90 10.84 -11.90
CA LYS A 156 -16.04 10.20 -11.20
C LYS A 156 -16.02 8.69 -11.26
N VAL A 157 -15.68 8.10 -12.40
CA VAL A 157 -15.52 6.65 -12.57
C VAL A 157 -14.48 6.13 -11.58
N MET A 158 -13.32 6.75 -11.52
CA MET A 158 -12.26 6.38 -10.59
C MET A 158 -12.65 6.59 -9.12
N GLN A 159 -13.39 7.65 -8.79
CA GLN A 159 -13.91 7.88 -7.43
C GLN A 159 -14.90 6.79 -6.96
N GLN A 160 -15.52 6.08 -7.89
CA GLN A 160 -16.40 4.93 -7.61
C GLN A 160 -15.62 3.62 -7.43
N GLY A 161 -14.30 3.66 -7.61
CA GLY A 161 -13.44 2.47 -7.54
C GLY A 161 -13.47 1.62 -8.82
N GLU A 162 -14.01 2.16 -9.91
CA GLU A 162 -14.02 1.49 -11.20
C GLU A 162 -12.72 1.73 -11.95
N PRO A 163 -12.22 0.73 -12.71
CA PRO A 163 -11.01 0.86 -13.51
C PRO A 163 -11.25 1.82 -14.69
N LEU A 164 -10.27 2.67 -14.96
CA LEU A 164 -10.24 3.52 -16.14
C LEU A 164 -9.13 3.05 -17.07
N THR A 165 -9.47 2.70 -18.31
CA THR A 165 -8.50 2.34 -19.32
C THR A 165 -8.37 3.46 -20.34
N PHE A 166 -7.16 3.92 -20.59
CA PHE A 166 -6.83 4.91 -21.63
C PHE A 166 -5.56 4.51 -22.37
N VAL A 167 -5.34 5.12 -23.52
CA VAL A 167 -4.17 4.82 -24.35
C VAL A 167 -3.08 5.85 -24.08
N MET A 168 -1.91 5.38 -23.65
CA MET A 168 -0.70 6.20 -23.53
C MET A 168 0.37 5.65 -24.46
N GLN A 169 0.91 6.50 -25.32
CA GLN A 169 1.98 6.13 -26.25
C GLN A 169 1.67 4.86 -27.06
N ASP A 170 0.43 4.74 -27.56
CA ASP A 170 -0.11 3.60 -28.30
C ASP A 170 -0.28 2.29 -27.51
N GLU A 171 -0.11 2.31 -26.19
CA GLU A 171 -0.40 1.16 -25.32
C GLU A 171 -1.62 1.43 -24.42
N PRO A 172 -2.52 0.43 -24.24
CA PRO A 172 -3.63 0.57 -23.31
C PRO A 172 -3.11 0.50 -21.86
N VAL A 173 -3.32 1.58 -21.11
CA VAL A 173 -3.00 1.65 -19.67
C VAL A 173 -4.29 1.65 -18.89
N THR A 174 -4.44 0.70 -17.97
CA THR A 174 -5.58 0.65 -17.06
C THR A 174 -5.16 1.20 -15.68
N CYS A 175 -5.76 2.32 -15.30
CA CYS A 175 -5.63 2.88 -13.96
C CYS A 175 -6.72 2.33 -13.06
N LEU A 176 -6.29 1.76 -11.95
CA LEU A 176 -7.11 1.44 -10.79
C LEU A 176 -6.66 2.35 -9.66
N LEU A 177 -7.61 2.86 -8.87
CA LEU A 177 -7.29 3.42 -7.57
C LEU A 177 -6.83 2.27 -6.67
N TYR A 178 -5.56 1.90 -6.79
CA TYR A 178 -4.98 0.87 -5.97
C TYR A 178 -4.62 1.43 -4.60
N THR A 179 -5.00 0.72 -3.58
CA THR A 179 -4.89 1.15 -2.18
C THR A 179 -3.48 1.08 -1.60
N SER A 180 -2.47 0.71 -2.39
CA SER A 180 -1.08 0.60 -1.92
C SER A 180 -0.41 1.93 -1.56
N ASP A 181 -1.02 3.06 -1.94
CA ASP A 181 -0.44 4.40 -1.75
C ASP A 181 -0.92 5.12 -0.48
N ALA A 182 -1.60 4.44 0.41
CA ALA A 182 -2.23 5.05 1.58
C ALA A 182 -1.50 4.76 2.88
N ALA A 183 -0.22 4.98 2.91
CA ALA A 183 0.53 5.16 4.14
C ALA A 183 0.72 6.66 4.38
N ASP A 184 -0.32 7.35 4.85
CA ASP A 184 -0.29 8.64 5.54
C ASP A 184 -1.10 8.54 6.81
#